data_04a2e2c5f3690dde8c9674858ac80cda
#
_entry.id   04a2e2c5f3690dde8c9674858ac80cda
#
_cell.length_a   1.000
_cell.length_b   1.000
_cell.length_c   1.000
_cell.angle_alpha   90.00
_cell.angle_beta   90.00
_cell.angle_gamma   90.00
#
_symmetry.space_group_name_H-M   'P 1'
#
loop_
_entity.id
_entity.type
_entity.pdbx_description
1 polymer ?
#
loop_
_entity_poly.entity_id
_entity_poly.type
_entity_poly.pdbx_seq_one_letter_code
_entity_poly.pdbx_strand_id
1 'polypeptide(L)'
;MNSREPSGQRDGLPIREWYGAPERPKPIRDRYAKLERLRDLGVPAYAYSFDPTDDLASALAEYEDGNEGSRVRVAGRLESLRDMGKSAFAHLGDRSGRLQIYLRQSDLSEIDQQVSRLLDLGDWIGVEGELFRTRTGEVTVRVEKLELLAKSMRPLPLGKTEITDEGDSVVHSGFADLESRYRQRYADLAVNPEVRAVFMTRARIISTLRARLDADGYLEVETPVLQPLYGGAFARPFTTHHHSLDRTLFLRIADELYLKRLIVGQLDRVYEISKNFRNEGIDRTHNPEFTMLELYRAYTDYLGMMDTAEQLVTEAATVVTGGLDIAYDGHAVDLSRPWKRVPFFEAIENFAGFDARSADTEELRRRVREAGRGDAEALGRTKLLDVIFSEWVEPELVNPTIVFDYPLEMSPLAKPKRGDPELAERFEVIVAGTELVNAFSELNDPIDQWERFAEQATARAAGDEEAQGLDEDYVRALEYGLPPTGGLGLGIDRLVMLLTDRPAIREVILYPIMRDDESD
;
A
#
# COMPACT_ATOMS: atom_id res chain seq x y z
N MET A 1 -8.22 25.84 7.64
CA MET A 1 -8.28 26.02 6.19
C MET A 1 -8.10 27.49 5.89
N ASN A 2 -6.89 27.94 5.65
CA ASN A 2 -6.65 29.28 5.12
C ASN A 2 -7.08 29.29 3.66
N SER A 3 -8.22 29.92 3.39
CA SER A 3 -8.69 30.26 2.06
C SER A 3 -7.73 31.32 1.46
N ARG A 4 -6.59 30.87 0.94
CA ARG A 4 -5.81 31.70 0.02
C ARG A 4 -6.65 31.79 -1.25
N GLU A 5 -7.19 32.96 -1.55
CA GLU A 5 -7.79 33.25 -2.85
C GLU A 5 -6.83 32.82 -3.95
N PRO A 6 -7.31 32.28 -5.08
CA PRO A 6 -6.48 31.95 -6.23
C PRO A 6 -6.08 33.26 -6.93
N SER A 7 -5.22 34.03 -6.31
CA SER A 7 -4.51 35.12 -6.99
C SER A 7 -3.45 34.42 -7.86
N GLY A 8 -3.35 34.72 -9.15
CA GLY A 8 -2.26 34.26 -10.00
C GLY A 8 -0.89 34.77 -9.51
N GLN A 9 -0.79 35.07 -8.23
CA GLN A 9 0.34 35.60 -7.48
C GLN A 9 0.76 34.60 -6.39
N ARG A 10 2.04 34.53 -6.12
CA ARG A 10 2.61 33.80 -4.99
C ARG A 10 3.59 34.75 -4.29
N ASP A 11 3.46 34.86 -2.96
CA ASP A 11 4.24 35.81 -2.15
C ASP A 11 4.15 37.28 -2.69
N GLY A 12 2.95 37.65 -3.19
CA GLY A 12 2.68 38.99 -3.75
C GLY A 12 3.20 39.24 -5.17
N LEU A 13 3.88 38.27 -5.79
CA LEU A 13 4.41 38.36 -7.15
C LEU A 13 3.58 37.56 -8.15
N PRO A 14 3.43 38.04 -9.41
CA PRO A 14 2.95 37.17 -10.49
C PRO A 14 3.79 35.90 -10.58
N ILE A 15 3.18 34.76 -10.84
CA ILE A 15 3.86 33.46 -10.77
C ILE A 15 5.12 33.38 -11.65
N ARG A 16 5.13 34.04 -12.79
CA ARG A 16 6.32 34.07 -13.66
C ARG A 16 7.47 34.87 -13.04
N GLU A 17 7.19 36.05 -12.45
CA GLU A 17 8.18 36.86 -11.74
C GLU A 17 8.67 36.13 -10.49
N TRP A 18 7.78 35.40 -9.79
CA TRP A 18 8.11 34.63 -8.62
C TRP A 18 9.19 33.55 -8.89
N TYR A 19 9.17 32.87 -10.04
CA TYR A 19 10.21 31.88 -10.38
C TYR A 19 11.57 32.54 -10.62
N GLY A 20 11.63 33.79 -11.13
CA GLY A 20 12.84 34.57 -11.39
C GLY A 20 13.31 35.39 -10.19
N ALA A 21 12.53 35.51 -9.13
CA ALA A 21 12.80 36.39 -8.00
C ALA A 21 14.12 36.04 -7.28
N PRO A 22 14.89 37.08 -6.84
CA PRO A 22 16.19 36.85 -6.17
C PRO A 22 16.13 36.00 -4.93
N GLU A 23 15.00 35.97 -4.22
CA GLU A 23 14.75 35.18 -3.02
C GLU A 23 14.64 33.67 -3.30
N ARG A 24 14.43 33.31 -4.56
CA ARG A 24 14.34 31.91 -4.94
C ARG A 24 15.73 31.25 -4.98
N PRO A 25 15.84 29.96 -4.59
CA PRO A 25 17.09 29.23 -4.70
C PRO A 25 17.70 29.32 -6.11
N LYS A 26 18.99 29.60 -6.18
CA LYS A 26 19.71 29.75 -7.44
C LYS A 26 19.41 28.66 -8.48
N PRO A 27 19.37 27.34 -8.11
CA PRO A 27 19.08 26.30 -9.10
C PRO A 27 17.70 26.43 -9.75
N ILE A 28 16.70 26.97 -9.05
CA ILE A 28 15.36 27.21 -9.60
C ILE A 28 15.40 28.39 -10.58
N ARG A 29 16.07 29.47 -10.21
CA ARG A 29 16.23 30.67 -11.09
C ARG A 29 16.97 30.33 -12.37
N ASP A 30 18.06 29.55 -12.27
CA ASP A 30 18.85 29.13 -13.43
C ASP A 30 18.00 28.29 -14.40
N ARG A 31 17.17 27.40 -13.88
CA ARG A 31 16.24 26.58 -14.68
C ARG A 31 15.13 27.42 -15.31
N TYR A 32 14.64 28.41 -14.59
CA TYR A 32 13.67 29.35 -15.14
C TYR A 32 14.26 30.18 -16.30
N ALA A 33 15.48 30.66 -16.16
CA ALA A 33 16.16 31.35 -17.24
C ALA A 33 16.36 30.46 -18.49
N LYS A 34 16.68 29.18 -18.30
CA LYS A 34 16.75 28.22 -19.41
C LYS A 34 15.38 27.97 -20.04
N LEU A 35 14.30 27.89 -19.24
CA LEU A 35 12.93 27.78 -19.75
C LEU A 35 12.55 28.96 -20.65
N GLU A 36 12.83 30.20 -20.22
CA GLU A 36 12.58 31.40 -21.05
C GLU A 36 13.38 31.34 -22.36
N ARG A 37 14.63 30.91 -22.30
CA ARG A 37 15.46 30.74 -23.48
C ARG A 37 14.95 29.66 -24.45
N LEU A 38 14.37 28.60 -23.97
CA LEU A 38 13.68 27.58 -24.80
C LEU A 38 12.46 28.17 -25.50
N ARG A 39 11.72 29.05 -24.81
CA ARG A 39 10.56 29.75 -25.38
C ARG A 39 11.00 30.72 -26.49
N ASP A 40 12.09 31.46 -26.27
CA ASP A 40 12.65 32.37 -27.27
C ASP A 40 13.12 31.64 -28.56
N LEU A 41 13.57 30.38 -28.39
CA LEU A 41 13.91 29.49 -29.51
C LEU A 41 12.70 28.86 -30.19
N GLY A 42 11.49 29.13 -29.71
CA GLY A 42 10.27 28.49 -30.21
C GLY A 42 10.15 27.01 -29.90
N VAL A 43 10.95 26.52 -28.94
CA VAL A 43 10.93 25.10 -28.52
C VAL A 43 9.89 24.89 -27.42
N PRO A 44 8.91 23.98 -27.61
CA PRO A 44 7.98 23.61 -26.55
C PRO A 44 8.76 22.98 -25.37
N ALA A 45 8.72 23.64 -24.20
CA ALA A 45 9.36 23.11 -23.01
C ALA A 45 8.52 22.02 -22.30
N TYR A 46 7.27 21.87 -22.74
CA TYR A 46 6.29 20.87 -22.27
C TYR A 46 5.55 20.34 -23.50
N ALA A 47 5.91 19.15 -23.92
CA ALA A 47 5.33 18.51 -25.09
C ALA A 47 3.91 18.01 -24.78
N TYR A 48 3.08 17.90 -25.82
CA TYR A 48 1.73 17.33 -25.70
C TYR A 48 1.75 15.80 -25.74
N SER A 49 2.65 15.22 -26.49
CA SER A 49 2.80 13.77 -26.67
C SER A 49 4.20 13.43 -27.11
N PHE A 50 4.58 12.18 -26.92
CA PHE A 50 5.73 11.54 -27.52
C PHE A 50 5.37 10.04 -27.66
N ASP A 51 5.68 9.44 -28.79
CA ASP A 51 5.33 8.05 -29.08
C ASP A 51 6.63 7.22 -29.14
N PRO A 52 7.09 6.64 -28.03
CA PRO A 52 8.26 5.77 -28.02
C PRO A 52 7.96 4.45 -28.73
N THR A 53 8.93 3.90 -29.43
CA THR A 53 8.83 2.53 -29.98
C THR A 53 9.00 1.48 -28.90
N ASP A 54 9.84 1.79 -27.87
CA ASP A 54 10.26 0.85 -26.84
C ASP A 54 10.40 1.54 -25.49
N ASP A 55 10.24 0.81 -24.40
CA ASP A 55 10.77 1.23 -23.11
C ASP A 55 12.29 0.98 -23.04
N LEU A 56 12.95 1.57 -22.04
CA LEU A 56 14.42 1.54 -21.99
C LEU A 56 15.00 0.14 -21.81
N ALA A 57 14.33 -0.73 -21.06
CA ALA A 57 14.78 -2.11 -20.87
C ALA A 57 14.58 -2.96 -22.14
N SER A 58 13.47 -2.78 -22.86
CA SER A 58 13.22 -3.46 -24.13
C SER A 58 14.23 -3.05 -25.17
N ALA A 59 14.48 -1.74 -25.33
CA ALA A 59 15.50 -1.24 -26.24
C ALA A 59 16.91 -1.79 -25.91
N LEU A 60 17.23 -1.93 -24.62
CA LEU A 60 18.49 -2.54 -24.19
C LEU A 60 18.55 -4.04 -24.50
N ALA A 61 17.43 -4.77 -24.33
CA ALA A 61 17.33 -6.20 -24.56
C ALA A 61 17.36 -6.58 -26.05
N GLU A 62 16.91 -5.68 -26.93
CA GLU A 62 16.94 -5.88 -28.38
C GLU A 62 18.35 -5.74 -28.99
N TYR A 63 19.30 -5.18 -28.24
CA TYR A 63 20.67 -5.04 -28.72
C TYR A 63 21.40 -6.40 -28.65
N GLU A 64 21.83 -6.87 -29.81
CA GLU A 64 22.74 -8.01 -29.93
C GLU A 64 24.07 -7.55 -30.52
N ASP A 65 25.20 -8.11 -30.01
CA ASP A 65 26.52 -7.84 -30.56
C ASP A 65 26.55 -8.29 -32.05
N GLY A 66 26.85 -7.35 -32.93
CA GLY A 66 26.84 -7.56 -34.39
C GLY A 66 25.54 -7.07 -35.07
N ASN A 67 24.54 -6.64 -34.33
CA ASN A 67 23.36 -5.93 -34.84
C ASN A 67 23.46 -4.42 -34.52
N GLU A 68 24.63 -3.86 -34.74
CA GLU A 68 24.85 -2.42 -34.60
C GLU A 68 24.00 -1.65 -35.62
N GLY A 69 23.31 -0.58 -35.16
CA GLY A 69 22.48 0.27 -36.01
C GLY A 69 21.00 0.05 -35.90
N SER A 70 20.52 -0.82 -34.99
CA SER A 70 19.07 -0.86 -34.67
C SER A 70 18.59 0.51 -34.20
N ARG A 71 17.55 1.01 -34.85
CA ARG A 71 16.98 2.34 -34.53
C ARG A 71 15.90 2.20 -33.46
N VAL A 72 16.03 3.04 -32.46
CA VAL A 72 15.07 3.13 -31.35
C VAL A 72 14.58 4.56 -31.16
N ARG A 73 13.37 4.70 -30.69
CA ARG A 73 12.79 5.96 -30.25
C ARG A 73 12.31 5.78 -28.82
N VAL A 74 13.06 6.32 -27.87
CA VAL A 74 12.86 6.09 -26.43
C VAL A 74 12.71 7.41 -25.68
N ALA A 75 12.06 7.35 -24.53
CA ALA A 75 11.89 8.49 -23.65
C ALA A 75 12.22 8.13 -22.20
N GLY A 76 12.73 9.12 -21.47
CA GLY A 76 13.03 8.91 -20.07
C GLY A 76 13.39 10.22 -19.36
N ARG A 77 13.55 10.12 -18.06
CA ARG A 77 14.06 11.21 -17.23
C ARG A 77 15.57 11.25 -17.27
N LEU A 78 16.15 12.42 -17.48
CA LEU A 78 17.59 12.64 -17.47
C LEU A 78 18.13 12.51 -16.04
N GLU A 79 18.85 11.42 -15.77
CA GLU A 79 19.37 11.08 -14.43
C GLU A 79 20.84 11.49 -14.26
N SER A 80 21.60 11.45 -15.35
CA SER A 80 23.00 11.88 -15.36
C SER A 80 23.33 12.58 -16.66
N LEU A 81 24.28 13.53 -16.63
CA LEU A 81 24.77 14.22 -17.80
C LEU A 81 26.27 14.53 -17.60
N ARG A 82 27.10 13.98 -18.47
CA ARG A 82 28.55 14.23 -18.50
C ARG A 82 28.91 14.92 -19.79
N ASP A 83 29.09 16.24 -19.71
CA ASP A 83 29.50 17.08 -20.84
C ASP A 83 31.00 16.95 -21.09
N MET A 84 31.39 16.74 -22.36
CA MET A 84 32.76 16.68 -22.85
C MET A 84 33.04 17.77 -23.90
N GLY A 85 32.21 18.80 -23.95
CA GLY A 85 32.29 19.94 -24.87
C GLY A 85 31.59 19.69 -26.19
N LYS A 86 32.16 18.90 -27.11
CA LYS A 86 31.56 18.56 -28.42
C LYS A 86 30.61 17.37 -28.39
N SER A 87 30.56 16.69 -27.28
CA SER A 87 29.70 15.55 -27.05
C SER A 87 29.36 15.42 -25.57
N ALA A 88 28.28 14.69 -25.25
CA ALA A 88 27.92 14.36 -23.89
C ALA A 88 27.41 12.91 -23.80
N PHE A 89 27.72 12.26 -22.71
CA PHE A 89 27.04 11.04 -22.29
C PHE A 89 26.02 11.36 -21.22
N ALA A 90 24.86 10.73 -21.32
CA ALA A 90 23.81 10.91 -20.34
C ALA A 90 23.08 9.57 -20.12
N HIS A 91 22.34 9.46 -19.02
CA HIS A 91 21.46 8.32 -18.78
C HIS A 91 20.03 8.79 -18.67
N LEU A 92 19.15 8.06 -19.33
CA LEU A 92 17.72 8.15 -19.18
C LEU A 92 17.25 7.05 -18.25
N GLY A 93 16.30 7.37 -17.39
CA GLY A 93 15.58 6.41 -16.55
C GLY A 93 14.09 6.45 -16.81
N ASP A 94 13.45 5.29 -16.89
CA ASP A 94 12.00 5.11 -16.92
C ASP A 94 11.54 4.07 -15.88
N ARG A 95 10.33 3.54 -16.01
CA ARG A 95 9.82 2.48 -15.13
C ARG A 95 10.51 1.13 -15.33
N SER A 96 11.04 0.89 -16.53
CA SER A 96 11.60 -0.40 -16.94
C SER A 96 13.08 -0.52 -16.59
N GLY A 97 13.81 0.59 -16.62
CA GLY A 97 15.23 0.58 -16.37
C GLY A 97 15.94 1.87 -16.72
N ARG A 98 17.21 1.72 -17.10
CA ARG A 98 18.14 2.80 -17.41
C ARG A 98 18.87 2.49 -18.69
N LEU A 99 19.03 3.53 -19.55
CA LEU A 99 19.74 3.40 -20.82
C LEU A 99 20.67 4.59 -21.03
N GLN A 100 21.89 4.34 -21.46
CA GLN A 100 22.84 5.40 -21.81
C GLN A 100 22.48 6.00 -23.17
N ILE A 101 22.65 7.30 -23.31
CA ILE A 101 22.55 8.04 -24.57
C ILE A 101 23.85 8.82 -24.82
N TYR A 102 24.21 8.97 -26.09
CA TYR A 102 25.34 9.74 -26.55
C TYR A 102 24.90 10.89 -27.47
N LEU A 103 25.09 12.09 -27.00
CA LEU A 103 24.77 13.35 -27.71
C LEU A 103 26.06 13.87 -28.36
N ARG A 104 26.15 13.83 -29.67
CA ARG A 104 27.28 14.38 -30.42
C ARG A 104 26.79 15.56 -31.26
N GLN A 105 27.41 16.73 -31.10
CA GLN A 105 26.96 17.95 -31.76
C GLN A 105 26.90 17.82 -33.29
N SER A 106 27.81 17.07 -33.93
CA SER A 106 27.76 16.88 -35.38
C SER A 106 26.60 16.04 -35.89
N ASP A 107 25.95 15.28 -35.02
CA ASP A 107 24.87 14.35 -35.36
C ASP A 107 23.48 14.98 -35.12
N LEU A 108 23.46 16.11 -34.39
CA LEU A 108 22.26 16.84 -34.01
C LEU A 108 21.98 18.06 -34.91
N SER A 109 20.70 18.38 -35.12
CA SER A 109 20.31 19.63 -35.75
C SER A 109 20.79 20.86 -34.94
N GLU A 110 20.85 22.04 -35.56
CA GLU A 110 21.25 23.28 -34.85
C GLU A 110 20.34 23.59 -33.67
N ILE A 111 19.04 23.30 -33.77
CA ILE A 111 18.09 23.53 -32.69
C ILE A 111 18.31 22.48 -31.56
N ASP A 112 18.53 21.20 -31.90
CA ASP A 112 18.76 20.17 -30.90
C ASP A 112 20.08 20.38 -30.13
N GLN A 113 21.11 20.95 -30.81
CA GLN A 113 22.35 21.36 -30.15
C GLN A 113 22.09 22.48 -29.11
N GLN A 114 21.21 23.43 -29.40
CA GLN A 114 20.84 24.49 -28.45
C GLN A 114 20.02 23.91 -27.30
N VAL A 115 19.05 23.02 -27.58
CA VAL A 115 18.25 22.32 -26.56
C VAL A 115 19.14 21.51 -25.63
N SER A 116 20.10 20.74 -26.18
CA SER A 116 21.00 19.89 -25.38
C SER A 116 21.79 20.68 -24.32
N ARG A 117 22.17 21.93 -24.62
CA ARG A 117 22.88 22.83 -23.68
C ARG A 117 21.97 23.43 -22.61
N LEU A 118 20.65 23.38 -22.80
CA LEU A 118 19.65 23.89 -21.86
C LEU A 118 19.05 22.81 -20.97
N LEU A 119 19.46 21.55 -21.18
CA LEU A 119 19.01 20.43 -20.34
C LEU A 119 19.54 20.56 -18.91
N ASP A 120 18.75 20.02 -17.99
CA ASP A 120 19.10 19.84 -16.59
C ASP A 120 18.74 18.43 -16.13
N LEU A 121 19.41 17.94 -15.10
CA LEU A 121 19.03 16.68 -14.47
C LEU A 121 17.59 16.75 -13.96
N GLY A 122 16.81 15.73 -14.27
CA GLY A 122 15.39 15.68 -13.99
C GLY A 122 14.48 16.07 -15.15
N ASP A 123 15.01 16.66 -16.23
CA ASP A 123 14.21 16.90 -17.44
C ASP A 123 13.74 15.57 -18.04
N TRP A 124 12.55 15.58 -18.63
CA TRP A 124 12.08 14.48 -19.44
C TRP A 124 12.42 14.76 -20.90
N ILE A 125 13.08 13.81 -21.54
CA ILE A 125 13.47 13.94 -22.96
C ILE A 125 13.10 12.69 -23.73
N GLY A 126 12.79 12.87 -25.00
CA GLY A 126 12.68 11.83 -25.99
C GLY A 126 13.87 11.87 -26.93
N VAL A 127 14.38 10.73 -27.34
CA VAL A 127 15.49 10.62 -28.28
C VAL A 127 15.19 9.57 -29.35
N GLU A 128 15.68 9.82 -30.57
CA GLU A 128 15.67 8.87 -31.67
C GLU A 128 17.12 8.68 -32.15
N GLY A 129 17.55 7.46 -32.38
CA GLY A 129 18.89 7.17 -32.83
C GLY A 129 19.19 5.68 -32.95
N GLU A 130 20.46 5.37 -33.14
CA GLU A 130 20.95 4.02 -33.34
C GLU A 130 21.62 3.47 -32.08
N LEU A 131 21.36 2.21 -31.77
CA LEU A 131 22.05 1.48 -30.70
C LEU A 131 23.48 1.09 -31.15
N PHE A 132 24.42 1.30 -30.24
CA PHE A 132 25.80 0.84 -30.41
C PHE A 132 26.41 0.52 -29.04
N ARG A 133 27.50 -0.26 -29.05
CA ARG A 133 28.27 -0.52 -27.84
C ARG A 133 29.48 0.40 -27.76
N THR A 134 29.65 1.08 -26.64
CA THR A 134 30.79 1.94 -26.37
C THR A 134 32.09 1.10 -26.19
N ARG A 135 33.25 1.75 -26.22
CA ARG A 135 34.55 1.06 -25.97
C ARG A 135 34.63 0.47 -24.55
N THR A 136 33.85 1.00 -23.61
CA THR A 136 33.77 0.50 -22.23
C THR A 136 32.75 -0.62 -22.08
N GLY A 137 32.05 -1.00 -23.15
CA GLY A 137 31.10 -2.13 -23.16
C GLY A 137 29.67 -1.77 -22.92
N GLU A 138 29.31 -0.49 -22.65
CA GLU A 138 27.95 -0.08 -22.35
C GLU A 138 27.12 0.16 -23.64
N VAL A 139 25.92 -0.43 -23.70
CA VAL A 139 25.00 -0.22 -24.82
C VAL A 139 24.40 1.17 -24.73
N THR A 140 24.41 1.91 -25.82
CA THR A 140 24.16 3.35 -25.86
C THR A 140 23.39 3.73 -27.12
N VAL A 141 22.43 4.65 -27.00
CA VAL A 141 21.79 5.26 -28.17
C VAL A 141 22.63 6.43 -28.69
N ARG A 142 23.10 6.37 -29.93
CA ARG A 142 23.65 7.53 -30.64
C ARG A 142 22.49 8.40 -31.09
N VAL A 143 22.32 9.52 -30.43
CA VAL A 143 21.17 10.40 -30.64
C VAL A 143 21.31 11.19 -31.93
N GLU A 144 20.29 11.12 -32.79
CA GLU A 144 20.15 11.89 -34.02
C GLU A 144 19.05 12.96 -33.91
N LYS A 145 18.01 12.71 -33.10
CA LYS A 145 16.97 13.68 -32.76
C LYS A 145 16.78 13.75 -31.25
N LEU A 146 16.56 14.95 -30.75
CA LEU A 146 16.34 15.24 -29.35
C LEU A 146 15.08 16.08 -29.17
N GLU A 147 14.16 15.64 -28.36
CA GLU A 147 12.95 16.38 -28.03
C GLU A 147 12.87 16.59 -26.51
N LEU A 148 12.65 17.82 -26.07
CA LEU A 148 12.36 18.11 -24.67
C LEU A 148 10.88 17.88 -24.43
N LEU A 149 10.56 16.93 -23.53
CA LEU A 149 9.19 16.55 -23.22
C LEU A 149 8.64 17.33 -22.02
N ALA A 150 9.46 17.53 -20.98
CA ALA A 150 9.09 18.38 -19.85
C ALA A 150 10.33 18.95 -19.15
N LYS A 151 10.38 20.26 -19.02
CA LYS A 151 11.42 20.96 -18.25
C LYS A 151 11.19 20.82 -16.76
N SER A 152 12.16 20.26 -16.05
CA SER A 152 12.15 20.18 -14.59
C SER A 152 12.53 21.53 -13.97
N MET A 153 11.59 22.18 -13.30
CA MET A 153 11.83 23.49 -12.68
C MET A 153 12.49 23.40 -11.30
N ARG A 154 12.43 22.25 -10.64
CA ARG A 154 13.06 21.99 -9.34
C ARG A 154 14.09 20.89 -9.49
N PRO A 155 15.33 21.06 -8.96
CA PRO A 155 16.30 19.97 -8.95
C PRO A 155 15.74 18.76 -8.21
N LEU A 156 15.95 17.57 -8.75
CA LEU A 156 15.70 16.32 -8.01
C LEU A 156 16.73 16.20 -6.89
N PRO A 157 16.36 15.66 -5.74
CA PRO A 157 17.27 15.38 -4.63
C PRO A 157 18.09 14.11 -4.94
N LEU A 158 18.81 14.12 -6.06
CA LEU A 158 19.71 13.04 -6.46
C LEU A 158 20.86 12.95 -5.46
N GLY A 159 21.21 11.74 -5.03
CA GLY A 159 22.36 11.47 -4.18
C GLY A 159 23.69 11.80 -4.87
N LYS A 160 24.73 11.98 -4.06
CA LYS A 160 26.10 12.04 -4.55
C LYS A 160 26.65 10.62 -4.59
N THR A 161 27.20 10.23 -5.72
CA THR A 161 27.98 8.99 -5.82
C THR A 161 29.39 9.29 -5.34
N GLU A 162 29.84 8.62 -4.30
CA GLU A 162 31.20 8.66 -3.80
C GLU A 162 31.89 7.33 -4.14
N ILE A 163 33.08 7.40 -4.71
CA ILE A 163 33.88 6.20 -4.95
C ILE A 163 34.75 6.04 -3.70
N THR A 164 34.59 4.93 -2.99
CA THR A 164 35.40 4.62 -1.82
C THR A 164 36.85 4.32 -2.23
N ASP A 165 37.78 4.42 -1.28
CA ASP A 165 39.20 4.08 -1.53
C ASP A 165 39.41 2.62 -1.97
N GLU A 166 38.39 1.76 -1.75
CA GLU A 166 38.38 0.35 -2.19
C GLU A 166 37.79 0.18 -3.61
N GLY A 167 37.35 1.28 -4.25
CA GLY A 167 36.82 1.30 -5.61
C GLY A 167 35.32 1.01 -5.72
N ASP A 168 34.65 0.84 -4.59
CA ASP A 168 33.19 0.65 -4.55
C ASP A 168 32.46 1.97 -4.70
N SER A 169 31.36 1.96 -5.45
CA SER A 169 30.50 3.13 -5.66
C SER A 169 29.40 3.17 -4.60
N VAL A 170 29.52 4.10 -3.64
CA VAL A 170 28.48 4.35 -2.64
C VAL A 170 27.65 5.54 -3.08
N VAL A 171 26.35 5.32 -3.29
CA VAL A 171 25.39 6.39 -3.58
C VAL A 171 24.82 6.88 -2.26
N HIS A 172 25.26 8.07 -1.82
CA HIS A 172 24.62 8.75 -0.71
C HIS A 172 23.33 9.38 -1.22
N SER A 173 22.19 8.81 -0.83
CA SER A 173 20.89 9.40 -1.18
C SER A 173 20.81 10.82 -0.61
N GLY A 174 20.62 11.80 -1.47
CA GLY A 174 20.36 13.18 -1.06
C GLY A 174 18.98 13.36 -0.42
N PHE A 175 18.14 12.32 -0.45
CA PHE A 175 16.77 12.32 0.05
C PHE A 175 16.59 11.14 1.02
N ALA A 176 17.30 11.23 2.17
CA ALA A 176 17.37 10.16 3.17
C ALA A 176 16.34 10.32 4.30
N ASP A 177 15.86 11.54 4.57
CA ASP A 177 14.88 11.79 5.61
C ASP A 177 13.53 11.13 5.28
N LEU A 178 13.11 10.16 6.10
CA LEU A 178 11.93 9.34 5.85
C LEU A 178 10.63 10.16 5.80
N GLU A 179 10.50 11.17 6.67
CA GLU A 179 9.30 11.99 6.69
C GLU A 179 9.16 12.83 5.43
N SER A 180 10.23 13.50 5.01
CA SER A 180 10.28 14.22 3.73
C SER A 180 9.99 13.31 2.55
N ARG A 181 10.46 12.06 2.56
CA ARG A 181 10.18 11.05 1.53
C ARG A 181 8.70 10.71 1.45
N TYR A 182 8.02 10.55 2.59
CA TYR A 182 6.58 10.28 2.61
C TYR A 182 5.77 11.50 2.13
N ARG A 183 6.13 12.71 2.55
CA ARG A 183 5.46 13.96 2.13
C ARG A 183 5.68 14.30 0.65
N GLN A 184 6.88 14.00 0.13
CA GLN A 184 7.25 14.24 -1.26
C GLN A 184 7.44 12.94 -2.03
N ARG A 185 6.47 12.02 -1.93
CA ARG A 185 6.54 10.69 -2.54
C ARG A 185 6.85 10.72 -4.05
N TYR A 186 6.40 11.73 -4.77
CA TYR A 186 6.75 11.94 -6.17
C TYR A 186 8.26 12.16 -6.40
N ALA A 187 8.95 12.78 -5.46
CA ALA A 187 10.42 12.95 -5.52
C ALA A 187 11.13 11.66 -5.07
N ASP A 188 10.61 11.01 -4.03
CA ASP A 188 11.09 9.71 -3.55
C ASP A 188 11.04 8.65 -4.65
N LEU A 189 9.89 8.49 -5.31
CA LEU A 189 9.74 7.61 -6.48
C LEU A 189 10.67 7.96 -7.64
N ALA A 190 11.02 9.23 -7.79
CA ALA A 190 11.90 9.68 -8.87
C ALA A 190 13.36 9.30 -8.66
N VAL A 191 13.83 9.25 -7.40
CA VAL A 191 15.25 9.09 -7.08
C VAL A 191 15.61 7.75 -6.42
N ASN A 192 14.62 7.05 -5.86
CA ASN A 192 14.78 5.78 -5.15
C ASN A 192 14.08 4.62 -5.90
N PRO A 193 14.80 3.87 -6.75
CA PRO A 193 14.22 2.78 -7.55
C PRO A 193 13.60 1.67 -6.67
N GLU A 194 14.17 1.41 -5.50
CA GLU A 194 13.68 0.42 -4.54
C GLU A 194 12.28 0.75 -4.04
N VAL A 195 11.94 2.05 -3.93
CA VAL A 195 10.59 2.49 -3.55
C VAL A 195 9.59 2.22 -4.69
N ARG A 196 9.99 2.48 -5.95
CA ARG A 196 9.17 2.11 -7.11
C ARG A 196 8.89 0.61 -7.15
N ALA A 197 9.91 -0.21 -6.85
CA ALA A 197 9.78 -1.66 -6.83
C ALA A 197 8.71 -2.14 -5.84
N VAL A 198 8.59 -1.53 -4.66
CA VAL A 198 7.53 -1.86 -3.67
C VAL A 198 6.14 -1.67 -4.28
N PHE A 199 5.88 -0.54 -4.95
CA PHE A 199 4.55 -0.27 -5.52
C PHE A 199 4.27 -1.09 -6.78
N MET A 200 5.28 -1.45 -7.56
CA MET A 200 5.14 -2.41 -8.66
C MET A 200 4.81 -3.81 -8.12
N THR A 201 5.47 -4.24 -7.05
CA THR A 201 5.18 -5.50 -6.36
C THR A 201 3.77 -5.49 -5.78
N ARG A 202 3.35 -4.39 -5.12
CA ARG A 202 1.96 -4.22 -4.65
C ARG A 202 0.94 -4.42 -5.77
N ALA A 203 1.16 -3.82 -6.93
CA ALA A 203 0.27 -3.98 -8.08
C ALA A 203 0.22 -5.44 -8.57
N ARG A 204 1.36 -6.14 -8.57
CA ARG A 204 1.43 -7.57 -8.93
C ARG A 204 0.71 -8.45 -7.92
N ILE A 205 0.87 -8.21 -6.61
CA ILE A 205 0.13 -8.93 -5.54
C ILE A 205 -1.37 -8.82 -5.80
N ILE A 206 -1.89 -7.59 -5.94
CA ILE A 206 -3.33 -7.35 -6.17
C ILE A 206 -3.81 -8.05 -7.45
N SER A 207 -3.06 -7.97 -8.55
CA SER A 207 -3.42 -8.65 -9.81
C SER A 207 -3.41 -10.17 -9.66
N THR A 208 -2.50 -10.75 -8.89
CA THR A 208 -2.43 -12.18 -8.62
C THR A 208 -3.64 -12.64 -7.82
N LEU A 209 -4.00 -11.90 -6.75
CA LEU A 209 -5.17 -12.22 -5.94
C LEU A 209 -6.46 -12.18 -6.76
N ARG A 210 -6.65 -11.14 -7.62
CA ARG A 210 -7.79 -11.06 -8.53
C ARG A 210 -7.85 -12.25 -9.49
N ALA A 211 -6.74 -12.54 -10.17
CA ALA A 211 -6.70 -13.65 -11.12
C ALA A 211 -7.02 -14.99 -10.46
N ARG A 212 -6.57 -15.19 -9.22
CA ARG A 212 -6.88 -16.39 -8.44
C ARG A 212 -8.36 -16.48 -8.07
N LEU A 213 -8.92 -15.40 -7.54
CA LEU A 213 -10.33 -15.35 -7.14
C LEU A 213 -11.28 -15.51 -8.34
N ASP A 214 -10.96 -14.87 -9.47
CA ASP A 214 -11.71 -15.03 -10.72
C ASP A 214 -11.68 -16.49 -11.20
N ALA A 215 -10.50 -17.13 -11.14
CA ALA A 215 -10.36 -18.55 -11.51
C ALA A 215 -11.15 -19.48 -10.58
N ASP A 216 -11.32 -19.12 -9.30
CA ASP A 216 -12.13 -19.85 -8.31
C ASP A 216 -13.63 -19.50 -8.40
N GLY A 217 -14.02 -18.66 -9.37
CA GLY A 217 -15.41 -18.30 -9.66
C GLY A 217 -16.01 -17.28 -8.69
N TYR A 218 -15.18 -16.47 -8.05
CA TYR A 218 -15.66 -15.31 -7.29
C TYR A 218 -15.99 -14.15 -8.26
N LEU A 219 -16.98 -13.34 -7.87
CA LEU A 219 -17.35 -12.11 -8.56
C LEU A 219 -16.77 -10.91 -7.78
N GLU A 220 -15.96 -10.09 -8.45
CA GLU A 220 -15.55 -8.79 -7.88
C GLU A 220 -16.74 -7.83 -7.89
N VAL A 221 -17.00 -7.20 -6.76
CA VAL A 221 -18.13 -6.28 -6.59
C VAL A 221 -17.67 -4.99 -5.94
N GLU A 222 -18.51 -3.96 -6.00
CA GLU A 222 -18.32 -2.69 -5.31
C GLU A 222 -19.51 -2.42 -4.40
N THR A 223 -19.25 -2.14 -3.12
CA THR A 223 -20.26 -1.81 -2.12
C THR A 223 -20.13 -0.37 -1.64
N PRO A 224 -21.14 0.22 -0.98
CA PRO A 224 -21.09 1.63 -0.60
C PRO A 224 -19.96 1.99 0.36
N VAL A 225 -19.16 3.00 -0.01
CA VAL A 225 -18.19 3.66 0.87
C VAL A 225 -18.89 4.55 1.89
N LEU A 226 -19.94 5.28 1.45
CA LEU A 226 -20.77 6.13 2.30
C LEU A 226 -21.96 5.33 2.81
N GLN A 227 -22.00 5.08 4.10
CA GLN A 227 -22.98 4.20 4.73
C GLN A 227 -23.88 4.99 5.70
N PRO A 228 -25.17 4.68 5.76
CA PRO A 228 -26.08 5.29 6.75
C PRO A 228 -25.84 4.79 8.18
N LEU A 229 -25.34 3.56 8.32
CA LEU A 229 -24.89 2.92 9.54
C LEU A 229 -23.55 2.26 9.25
N TYR A 230 -22.63 2.30 10.20
CA TYR A 230 -21.35 1.59 10.10
C TYR A 230 -21.42 0.28 10.89
N GLY A 231 -20.67 -0.73 10.44
CA GLY A 231 -20.62 -2.03 11.08
C GLY A 231 -19.62 -2.95 10.41
N GLY A 232 -19.52 -4.20 10.88
CA GLY A 232 -18.59 -5.22 10.35
C GLY A 232 -17.23 -5.24 11.04
N ALA A 233 -16.94 -4.30 11.94
CA ALA A 233 -15.70 -4.27 12.73
C ALA A 233 -15.88 -3.49 14.03
N PHE A 234 -14.96 -3.65 14.97
CA PHE A 234 -14.84 -2.80 16.15
C PHE A 234 -13.89 -1.65 15.82
N ALA A 235 -14.44 -0.50 15.41
CA ALA A 235 -13.64 0.67 15.05
C ALA A 235 -14.48 1.94 15.08
N ARG A 236 -13.82 3.07 15.33
CA ARG A 236 -14.47 4.39 15.27
C ARG A 236 -14.56 4.86 13.81
N PRO A 237 -15.74 5.26 13.29
CA PRO A 237 -15.91 5.72 11.92
C PRO A 237 -15.50 7.18 11.73
N PHE A 238 -15.13 7.55 10.49
CA PHE A 238 -15.21 8.95 10.04
C PHE A 238 -16.64 9.29 9.66
N THR A 239 -17.06 10.53 9.95
CA THR A 239 -18.40 11.04 9.65
C THR A 239 -18.35 12.11 8.57
N THR A 240 -19.40 12.19 7.75
CA THR A 240 -19.62 13.25 6.78
C THR A 240 -21.10 13.65 6.72
N HIS A 241 -21.40 14.79 6.09
CA HIS A 241 -22.77 15.29 5.95
C HIS A 241 -23.17 15.41 4.49
N HIS A 242 -24.29 14.79 4.12
CA HIS A 242 -24.86 14.89 2.78
C HIS A 242 -25.85 16.06 2.73
N HIS A 243 -25.42 17.19 2.17
CA HIS A 243 -26.17 18.45 2.23
C HIS A 243 -27.59 18.38 1.64
N SER A 244 -27.76 17.76 0.45
CA SER A 244 -29.09 17.71 -0.19
C SER A 244 -30.09 16.78 0.50
N LEU A 245 -29.62 15.80 1.26
CA LEU A 245 -30.47 14.90 2.04
C LEU A 245 -30.56 15.31 3.51
N ASP A 246 -29.82 16.35 3.92
CA ASP A 246 -29.66 16.79 5.31
C ASP A 246 -29.43 15.62 6.27
N ARG A 247 -28.42 14.78 5.92
CA ARG A 247 -28.20 13.50 6.58
C ARG A 247 -26.72 13.27 6.88
N THR A 248 -26.41 12.80 8.09
CA THR A 248 -25.09 12.27 8.43
C THR A 248 -24.89 10.90 7.81
N LEU A 249 -23.72 10.69 7.22
CA LEU A 249 -23.25 9.43 6.70
C LEU A 249 -21.88 9.11 7.33
N PHE A 250 -21.51 7.84 7.27
CA PHE A 250 -20.25 7.33 7.78
C PHE A 250 -19.42 6.77 6.62
N LEU A 251 -18.09 6.95 6.66
CA LEU A 251 -17.22 6.18 5.82
C LEU A 251 -17.15 4.76 6.39
N ARG A 252 -17.18 3.75 5.51
CA ARG A 252 -17.17 2.33 5.91
C ARG A 252 -15.94 1.98 6.72
N ILE A 253 -16.12 1.16 7.74
CA ILE A 253 -15.04 0.57 8.54
C ILE A 253 -14.73 -0.88 8.12
N ALA A 254 -15.65 -1.52 7.39
CA ALA A 254 -15.60 -2.85 6.79
C ALA A 254 -16.65 -2.97 5.66
N ASP A 255 -16.49 -3.92 4.78
CA ASP A 255 -17.41 -4.22 3.66
C ASP A 255 -18.39 -5.34 4.01
N GLU A 256 -18.14 -6.07 5.08
CA GLU A 256 -18.73 -7.32 5.53
C GLU A 256 -20.26 -7.36 5.39
N LEU A 257 -20.97 -6.41 6.03
CA LEU A 257 -22.44 -6.46 6.08
C LEU A 257 -23.08 -6.30 4.70
N TYR A 258 -22.46 -5.58 3.78
CA TYR A 258 -22.96 -5.43 2.41
C TYR A 258 -22.64 -6.66 1.56
N LEU A 259 -21.45 -7.25 1.69
CA LEU A 259 -21.07 -8.46 0.95
C LEU A 259 -21.94 -9.66 1.34
N LYS A 260 -22.27 -9.82 2.62
CA LYS A 260 -23.23 -10.84 3.07
C LYS A 260 -24.64 -10.66 2.49
N ARG A 261 -25.12 -9.41 2.34
CA ARG A 261 -26.39 -9.14 1.67
C ARG A 261 -26.39 -9.62 0.21
N LEU A 262 -25.24 -9.58 -0.48
CA LEU A 262 -25.11 -10.10 -1.84
C LEU A 262 -25.22 -11.62 -1.88
N ILE A 263 -24.68 -12.33 -0.88
CA ILE A 263 -24.84 -13.79 -0.74
C ILE A 263 -26.33 -14.14 -0.55
N VAL A 264 -27.06 -13.40 0.29
CA VAL A 264 -28.54 -13.55 0.40
C VAL A 264 -29.20 -13.33 -0.96
N GLY A 265 -28.67 -12.42 -1.77
CA GLY A 265 -29.12 -12.13 -3.14
C GLY A 265 -28.70 -13.15 -4.20
N GLN A 266 -28.18 -14.32 -3.80
CA GLN A 266 -27.75 -15.43 -4.68
C GLN A 266 -26.46 -15.18 -5.47
N LEU A 267 -25.60 -14.24 -5.01
CA LEU A 267 -24.23 -14.15 -5.51
C LEU A 267 -23.35 -15.03 -4.61
N ASP A 268 -23.24 -16.32 -4.94
CA ASP A 268 -22.67 -17.37 -4.07
C ASP A 268 -21.20 -17.17 -3.68
N ARG A 269 -20.44 -16.36 -4.44
CA ARG A 269 -19.03 -16.05 -4.19
C ARG A 269 -18.76 -14.63 -4.62
N VAL A 270 -18.46 -13.76 -3.67
CA VAL A 270 -18.16 -12.36 -3.91
C VAL A 270 -16.87 -11.95 -3.23
N TYR A 271 -16.18 -10.97 -3.80
CA TYR A 271 -15.07 -10.29 -3.14
C TYR A 271 -15.03 -8.81 -3.51
N GLU A 272 -14.42 -8.03 -2.64
CA GLU A 272 -14.10 -6.63 -2.89
C GLU A 272 -12.67 -6.35 -2.42
N ILE A 273 -11.87 -5.66 -3.26
CA ILE A 273 -10.60 -5.07 -2.83
C ILE A 273 -10.83 -3.59 -2.65
N SER A 274 -10.90 -3.15 -1.42
CA SER A 274 -11.47 -1.88 -1.07
C SER A 274 -10.64 -1.06 -0.09
N LYS A 275 -10.95 0.24 -0.01
CA LYS A 275 -10.49 1.11 1.06
C LYS A 275 -11.49 1.09 2.21
N ASN A 276 -10.97 0.80 3.41
CA ASN A 276 -11.67 0.95 4.67
C ASN A 276 -11.07 2.08 5.50
N PHE A 277 -11.88 2.68 6.36
CA PHE A 277 -11.55 3.92 7.06
C PHE A 277 -11.82 3.75 8.56
N ARG A 278 -10.79 3.84 9.39
CA ARG A 278 -10.92 3.78 10.86
C ARG A 278 -10.30 5.01 11.48
N ASN A 279 -11.09 5.76 12.24
CA ASN A 279 -10.67 7.02 12.89
C ASN A 279 -9.90 6.72 14.17
N GLU A 280 -8.73 6.14 14.01
CA GLU A 280 -7.85 5.66 15.06
C GLU A 280 -6.48 6.32 14.98
N GLY A 281 -5.58 5.95 15.89
CA GLY A 281 -4.20 6.44 15.90
C GLY A 281 -3.39 6.04 14.68
N ILE A 282 -2.32 6.76 14.43
CA ILE A 282 -1.37 6.48 13.35
C ILE A 282 -0.08 5.97 14.00
N ASP A 283 0.30 4.74 13.68
CA ASP A 283 1.52 4.11 14.16
C ASP A 283 2.31 3.40 13.04
N ARG A 284 3.16 2.45 13.39
CA ARG A 284 3.98 1.69 12.44
C ARG A 284 3.14 0.75 11.56
N THR A 285 2.06 0.20 12.09
CA THR A 285 1.22 -0.84 11.45
C THR A 285 -0.18 -0.37 11.11
N HIS A 286 -0.59 0.81 11.58
CA HIS A 286 -1.93 1.37 11.37
C HIS A 286 -1.91 2.70 10.64
N ASN A 287 -2.82 2.83 9.67
CA ASN A 287 -3.13 4.06 8.95
C ASN A 287 -4.65 4.22 8.88
N PRO A 288 -5.20 5.43 9.07
CA PRO A 288 -6.66 5.63 9.11
C PRO A 288 -7.40 5.20 7.83
N GLU A 289 -6.70 5.14 6.72
CA GLU A 289 -7.15 4.63 5.44
C GLU A 289 -6.24 3.47 5.00
N PHE A 290 -6.81 2.29 4.78
CA PHE A 290 -6.04 1.09 4.43
C PHE A 290 -6.81 0.23 3.42
N THR A 291 -6.15 -0.74 2.82
CA THR A 291 -6.75 -1.62 1.80
C THR A 291 -6.96 -3.01 2.37
N MET A 292 -8.20 -3.50 2.24
CA MET A 292 -8.59 -4.87 2.55
C MET A 292 -9.00 -5.61 1.27
N LEU A 293 -8.78 -6.92 1.25
CA LEU A 293 -9.55 -7.85 0.45
C LEU A 293 -10.53 -8.52 1.40
N GLU A 294 -11.83 -8.37 1.15
CA GLU A 294 -12.87 -9.15 1.81
C GLU A 294 -13.54 -10.08 0.81
N LEU A 295 -13.76 -11.32 1.18
CA LEU A 295 -14.42 -12.32 0.35
C LEU A 295 -15.40 -13.17 1.16
N TYR A 296 -16.49 -13.55 0.52
CA TYR A 296 -17.54 -14.40 1.11
C TYR A 296 -17.93 -15.49 0.12
N ARG A 297 -18.09 -16.70 0.65
CA ARG A 297 -18.43 -17.88 -0.14
C ARG A 297 -19.51 -18.70 0.56
N ALA A 298 -20.61 -18.95 -0.16
CA ALA A 298 -21.67 -19.85 0.28
C ALA A 298 -21.20 -21.32 0.28
N TYR A 299 -21.86 -22.13 1.12
CA TYR A 299 -21.67 -23.58 1.23
C TYR A 299 -20.27 -24.00 1.72
N THR A 300 -19.68 -23.16 2.56
CA THR A 300 -18.39 -23.43 3.21
C THR A 300 -18.41 -22.91 4.67
N ASP A 301 -17.38 -23.22 5.42
CA ASP A 301 -17.18 -22.79 6.80
C ASP A 301 -15.75 -22.27 6.99
N TYR A 302 -15.37 -21.94 8.23
CA TYR A 302 -14.04 -21.40 8.55
C TYR A 302 -12.89 -22.36 8.19
N LEU A 303 -13.11 -23.68 8.16
CA LEU A 303 -12.08 -24.63 7.74
C LEU A 303 -11.76 -24.49 6.25
N GLY A 304 -12.80 -24.32 5.42
CA GLY A 304 -12.61 -24.00 4.00
C GLY A 304 -11.96 -22.64 3.77
N MET A 305 -12.19 -21.68 4.67
CA MET A 305 -11.51 -20.38 4.62
C MET A 305 -10.04 -20.46 5.03
N MET A 306 -9.64 -21.38 5.94
CA MET A 306 -8.22 -21.62 6.24
C MET A 306 -7.45 -22.04 4.97
N ASP A 307 -8.00 -22.98 4.20
CA ASP A 307 -7.38 -23.43 2.96
C ASP A 307 -7.31 -22.30 1.91
N THR A 308 -8.32 -21.44 1.85
CA THR A 308 -8.36 -20.27 0.98
C THR A 308 -7.29 -19.24 1.38
N ALA A 309 -7.14 -18.94 2.67
CA ALA A 309 -6.10 -18.04 3.19
C ALA A 309 -4.69 -18.54 2.84
N GLU A 310 -4.40 -19.81 3.14
CA GLU A 310 -3.13 -20.44 2.80
C GLU A 310 -2.82 -20.30 1.30
N GLN A 311 -3.81 -20.53 0.45
CA GLN A 311 -3.66 -20.51 -1.00
C GLN A 311 -3.39 -19.11 -1.53
N LEU A 312 -4.19 -18.12 -1.14
CA LEU A 312 -4.04 -16.72 -1.60
C LEU A 312 -2.66 -16.15 -1.24
N VAL A 313 -2.23 -16.34 0.01
CA VAL A 313 -0.95 -15.80 0.47
C VAL A 313 0.24 -16.48 -0.19
N THR A 314 0.23 -17.82 -0.27
CA THR A 314 1.36 -18.56 -0.87
C THR A 314 1.48 -18.33 -2.38
N GLU A 315 0.36 -18.16 -3.09
CA GLU A 315 0.39 -17.83 -4.52
C GLU A 315 0.92 -16.43 -4.75
N ALA A 316 0.45 -15.44 -3.98
CA ALA A 316 0.98 -14.08 -4.06
C ALA A 316 2.49 -14.05 -3.75
N ALA A 317 2.93 -14.74 -2.69
CA ALA A 317 4.35 -14.86 -2.35
C ALA A 317 5.16 -15.46 -3.51
N THR A 318 4.76 -16.62 -4.02
CA THR A 318 5.47 -17.30 -5.11
C THR A 318 5.65 -16.40 -6.34
N VAL A 319 4.61 -15.65 -6.72
CA VAL A 319 4.65 -14.78 -7.91
C VAL A 319 5.60 -13.59 -7.72
N VAL A 320 5.70 -13.01 -6.54
CA VAL A 320 6.45 -11.75 -6.34
C VAL A 320 7.86 -11.97 -5.78
N THR A 321 8.09 -13.02 -4.98
CA THR A 321 9.39 -13.33 -4.38
C THR A 321 10.13 -14.49 -5.07
N GLY A 322 9.42 -15.28 -5.85
CA GLY A 322 9.95 -16.48 -6.51
C GLY A 322 10.03 -17.72 -5.60
N GLY A 323 9.54 -17.66 -4.35
CA GLY A 323 9.58 -18.75 -3.38
C GLY A 323 8.68 -18.49 -2.17
N LEU A 324 8.77 -19.35 -1.17
CA LEU A 324 8.01 -19.27 0.07
C LEU A 324 8.87 -18.96 1.30
N ASP A 325 10.20 -19.04 1.16
CA ASP A 325 11.15 -18.59 2.19
C ASP A 325 11.45 -17.11 1.96
N ILE A 326 11.05 -16.26 2.91
CA ILE A 326 11.22 -14.81 2.83
C ILE A 326 11.93 -14.26 4.07
N ALA A 327 12.48 -13.06 3.96
CA ALA A 327 12.94 -12.28 5.11
C ALA A 327 11.92 -11.17 5.39
N TYR A 328 11.61 -10.94 6.66
CA TYR A 328 10.76 -9.83 7.08
C TYR A 328 11.15 -9.34 8.48
N ASP A 329 11.46 -8.05 8.59
CA ASP A 329 11.84 -7.35 9.84
C ASP A 329 12.92 -8.10 10.65
N GLY A 330 13.92 -8.66 9.93
CA GLY A 330 15.03 -9.42 10.53
C GLY A 330 14.74 -10.89 10.82
N HIS A 331 13.54 -11.38 10.56
CA HIS A 331 13.14 -12.78 10.74
C HIS A 331 13.19 -13.53 9.41
N ALA A 332 13.58 -14.81 9.46
CA ALA A 332 13.33 -15.75 8.37
C ALA A 332 11.92 -16.33 8.54
N VAL A 333 11.07 -16.18 7.53
CA VAL A 333 9.67 -16.62 7.54
C VAL A 333 9.45 -17.64 6.45
N ASP A 334 9.02 -18.83 6.83
CA ASP A 334 8.62 -19.92 5.91
C ASP A 334 7.10 -19.90 5.73
N LEU A 335 6.67 -19.53 4.52
CA LEU A 335 5.25 -19.49 4.12
C LEU A 335 4.73 -20.85 3.61
N SER A 336 5.53 -21.91 3.64
CA SER A 336 5.15 -23.23 3.12
C SER A 336 3.95 -23.83 3.85
N ARG A 337 3.06 -24.45 3.08
CA ARG A 337 1.85 -25.12 3.61
C ARG A 337 2.12 -26.56 3.98
N PRO A 338 1.36 -27.17 4.91
CA PRO A 338 0.27 -26.55 5.68
C PRO A 338 0.78 -25.70 6.83
N TRP A 339 0.08 -24.60 7.15
CA TRP A 339 0.43 -23.75 8.27
C TRP A 339 0.07 -24.39 9.61
N LYS A 340 0.79 -24.01 10.66
CA LYS A 340 0.50 -24.45 12.03
C LYS A 340 -0.89 -23.98 12.45
N ARG A 341 -1.68 -24.85 13.06
CA ARG A 341 -3.04 -24.55 13.58
C ARG A 341 -3.03 -24.73 15.09
N VAL A 342 -3.44 -23.70 15.84
CA VAL A 342 -3.44 -23.73 17.32
C VAL A 342 -4.74 -23.10 17.83
N PRO A 343 -5.50 -23.76 18.72
CA PRO A 343 -6.65 -23.15 19.38
C PRO A 343 -6.25 -21.91 20.21
N PHE A 344 -7.11 -20.89 20.27
CA PHE A 344 -6.83 -19.62 20.94
C PHE A 344 -6.37 -19.77 22.40
N PHE A 345 -7.08 -20.52 23.21
CA PHE A 345 -6.70 -20.72 24.62
C PHE A 345 -5.44 -21.58 24.77
N GLU A 346 -5.22 -22.56 23.90
CA GLU A 346 -3.98 -23.32 23.88
C GLU A 346 -2.77 -22.45 23.50
N ALA A 347 -2.95 -21.50 22.59
CA ALA A 347 -1.92 -20.53 22.26
C ALA A 347 -1.55 -19.69 23.49
N ILE A 348 -2.53 -19.17 24.24
CA ILE A 348 -2.26 -18.44 25.47
C ILE A 348 -1.56 -19.34 26.51
N GLU A 349 -2.01 -20.56 26.69
CA GLU A 349 -1.37 -21.49 27.63
C GLU A 349 0.09 -21.76 27.26
N ASN A 350 0.36 -21.97 25.97
CA ASN A 350 1.71 -22.24 25.48
C ASN A 350 2.69 -21.07 25.65
N PHE A 351 2.25 -19.84 25.44
CA PHE A 351 3.13 -18.67 25.43
C PHE A 351 3.03 -17.81 26.71
N ALA A 352 1.84 -17.69 27.29
CA ALA A 352 1.64 -16.95 28.53
C ALA A 352 1.68 -17.84 29.80
N GLY A 353 1.69 -19.17 29.64
CA GLY A 353 1.95 -20.13 30.70
C GLY A 353 0.81 -20.30 31.70
N PHE A 354 -0.44 -20.07 31.33
CA PHE A 354 -1.61 -20.29 32.19
C PHE A 354 -2.88 -20.59 31.38
N ASP A 355 -3.84 -21.28 32.00
CA ASP A 355 -5.15 -21.55 31.43
C ASP A 355 -6.06 -20.31 31.52
N ALA A 356 -6.08 -19.52 30.45
CA ALA A 356 -6.89 -18.30 30.34
C ALA A 356 -8.40 -18.61 30.20
N ARG A 357 -8.77 -19.83 29.81
CA ARG A 357 -10.18 -20.21 29.67
C ARG A 357 -10.86 -20.33 31.03
N SER A 358 -10.20 -20.98 31.98
CA SER A 358 -10.71 -21.18 33.35
C SER A 358 -10.46 -19.98 34.26
N ALA A 359 -9.56 -19.05 33.88
CA ALA A 359 -9.24 -17.87 34.66
C ALA A 359 -10.43 -16.92 34.75
N ASP A 360 -10.71 -16.39 35.93
CA ASP A 360 -11.69 -15.34 36.12
C ASP A 360 -11.15 -13.96 35.68
N THR A 361 -12.03 -12.96 35.61
CA THR A 361 -11.66 -11.61 35.17
C THR A 361 -10.60 -10.97 36.07
N GLU A 362 -10.60 -11.25 37.39
CA GLU A 362 -9.61 -10.69 38.32
C GLU A 362 -8.22 -11.29 38.11
N GLU A 363 -8.13 -12.59 37.82
CA GLU A 363 -6.88 -13.26 37.44
C GLU A 363 -6.30 -12.69 36.14
N LEU A 364 -7.14 -12.51 35.09
CA LEU A 364 -6.73 -11.89 33.82
C LEU A 364 -6.25 -10.43 34.05
N ARG A 365 -7.00 -9.66 34.86
CA ARG A 365 -6.65 -8.28 35.20
C ARG A 365 -5.33 -8.20 35.96
N ARG A 366 -5.09 -9.11 36.91
CA ARG A 366 -3.82 -9.21 37.63
C ARG A 366 -2.65 -9.45 36.67
N ARG A 367 -2.79 -10.37 35.71
CA ARG A 367 -1.76 -10.68 34.72
C ARG A 367 -1.43 -9.47 33.83
N VAL A 368 -2.44 -8.80 33.31
CA VAL A 368 -2.26 -7.60 32.46
C VAL A 368 -1.59 -6.47 33.26
N ARG A 369 -1.92 -6.32 34.55
CA ARG A 369 -1.26 -5.36 35.43
C ARG A 369 0.21 -5.72 35.71
N GLU A 370 0.52 -7.00 35.95
CA GLU A 370 1.90 -7.48 36.15
C GLU A 370 2.76 -7.26 34.90
N ALA A 371 2.17 -7.24 33.71
CA ALA A 371 2.82 -6.86 32.45
C ALA A 371 3.03 -5.33 32.28
N GLY A 372 2.63 -4.53 33.26
CA GLY A 372 2.88 -3.08 33.27
C GLY A 372 1.77 -2.21 32.67
N ARG A 373 0.60 -2.78 32.34
CA ARG A 373 -0.57 -2.03 31.83
C ARG A 373 -1.34 -1.37 32.98
N GLY A 374 -1.35 -0.04 33.01
CA GLY A 374 -2.04 0.76 34.02
C GLY A 374 -3.56 0.87 33.84
N ASP A 375 -4.08 0.51 32.67
CA ASP A 375 -5.50 0.58 32.31
C ASP A 375 -6.29 -0.71 32.59
N ALA A 376 -5.64 -1.76 33.10
CA ALA A 376 -6.21 -3.07 33.34
C ALA A 376 -7.54 -3.07 34.13
N GLU A 377 -7.71 -2.11 35.09
CA GLU A 377 -8.90 -2.00 35.94
C GLU A 377 -10.18 -1.62 35.16
N ALA A 378 -10.02 -0.89 34.05
CA ALA A 378 -11.14 -0.45 33.22
C ALA A 378 -11.56 -1.51 32.17
N LEU A 379 -10.77 -2.57 31.96
CA LEU A 379 -10.97 -3.54 30.92
C LEU A 379 -11.91 -4.68 31.35
N GLY A 380 -12.85 -5.02 30.49
CA GLY A 380 -13.66 -6.23 30.60
C GLY A 380 -12.89 -7.49 30.18
N ARG A 381 -13.47 -8.68 30.44
CA ARG A 381 -12.84 -9.98 30.13
C ARG A 381 -12.35 -10.08 28.68
N THR A 382 -13.16 -9.70 27.72
CA THR A 382 -12.87 -9.74 26.28
C THR A 382 -11.61 -8.94 25.95
N LYS A 383 -11.53 -7.68 26.41
CA LYS A 383 -10.39 -6.82 26.17
C LYS A 383 -9.12 -7.28 26.91
N LEU A 384 -9.26 -7.91 28.09
CA LEU A 384 -8.13 -8.49 28.82
C LEU A 384 -7.55 -9.69 28.06
N LEU A 385 -8.38 -10.56 27.48
CA LEU A 385 -7.93 -11.68 26.65
C LEU A 385 -7.23 -11.18 25.38
N ASP A 386 -7.77 -10.14 24.74
CA ASP A 386 -7.20 -9.48 23.57
C ASP A 386 -5.79 -8.93 23.87
N VAL A 387 -5.64 -8.19 24.96
CA VAL A 387 -4.33 -7.67 25.42
C VAL A 387 -3.35 -8.81 25.71
N ILE A 388 -3.79 -9.88 26.39
CA ILE A 388 -2.94 -11.03 26.70
C ILE A 388 -2.47 -11.70 25.41
N PHE A 389 -3.36 -11.86 24.45
CA PHE A 389 -3.04 -12.46 23.16
C PHE A 389 -2.05 -11.60 22.37
N SER A 390 -2.33 -10.31 22.22
CA SER A 390 -1.49 -9.41 21.42
C SER A 390 -0.12 -9.13 22.05
N GLU A 391 0.01 -9.15 23.37
CA GLU A 391 1.30 -8.87 24.01
C GLU A 391 2.17 -10.10 24.24
N TRP A 392 1.58 -11.29 24.43
CA TRP A 392 2.36 -12.49 24.78
C TRP A 392 2.31 -13.62 23.77
N VAL A 393 1.34 -13.62 22.86
CA VAL A 393 1.21 -14.70 21.87
C VAL A 393 1.65 -14.23 20.48
N GLU A 394 1.10 -13.14 19.99
CA GLU A 394 1.39 -12.66 18.64
C GLU A 394 2.88 -12.48 18.35
N PRO A 395 3.70 -11.85 19.22
CA PRO A 395 5.12 -11.64 18.95
C PRO A 395 5.94 -12.92 18.78
N GLU A 396 5.47 -14.03 19.35
CA GLU A 396 6.15 -15.32 19.29
C GLU A 396 5.80 -16.12 18.00
N LEU A 397 4.80 -15.68 17.24
CA LEU A 397 4.32 -16.32 16.04
C LEU A 397 5.03 -15.77 14.79
N VAL A 398 6.26 -16.22 14.56
CA VAL A 398 7.09 -15.77 13.42
C VAL A 398 6.60 -16.38 12.10
N ASN A 399 6.46 -17.71 12.02
CA ASN A 399 5.92 -18.38 10.84
C ASN A 399 4.38 -18.30 10.83
N PRO A 400 3.73 -18.34 9.65
CA PRO A 400 2.29 -18.30 9.57
C PRO A 400 1.64 -19.33 10.48
N THR A 401 0.84 -18.82 11.41
CA THR A 401 0.11 -19.65 12.37
C THR A 401 -1.36 -19.28 12.33
N ILE A 402 -2.21 -20.27 12.10
CA ILE A 402 -3.66 -20.15 12.19
C ILE A 402 -4.04 -20.34 13.66
N VAL A 403 -4.41 -19.25 14.32
CA VAL A 403 -5.02 -19.30 15.65
C VAL A 403 -6.52 -19.35 15.47
N PHE A 404 -7.20 -20.35 16.06
CA PHE A 404 -8.60 -20.60 15.79
C PHE A 404 -9.41 -20.89 17.06
N ASP A 405 -10.76 -20.91 16.94
CA ASP A 405 -11.68 -21.14 18.06
C ASP A 405 -11.55 -20.02 19.13
N TYR A 406 -11.79 -18.79 18.70
CA TYR A 406 -11.82 -17.61 19.57
C TYR A 406 -13.02 -17.63 20.52
N PRO A 407 -12.95 -16.96 21.69
CA PRO A 407 -14.13 -16.75 22.52
C PRO A 407 -15.31 -16.14 21.74
N LEU A 408 -16.52 -16.66 21.96
CA LEU A 408 -17.71 -16.17 21.24
C LEU A 408 -17.96 -14.68 21.48
N GLU A 409 -17.71 -14.21 22.69
CA GLU A 409 -17.84 -12.81 23.10
C GLU A 409 -16.93 -11.83 22.32
N MET A 410 -15.83 -12.33 21.72
CA MET A 410 -14.94 -11.57 20.83
C MET A 410 -15.39 -11.56 19.37
N SER A 411 -16.50 -12.22 19.03
CA SER A 411 -16.83 -12.54 17.63
C SER A 411 -18.32 -12.39 17.33
N PRO A 412 -18.90 -11.15 17.39
CA PRO A 412 -20.35 -10.93 17.33
C PRO A 412 -21.00 -11.31 16.00
N LEU A 413 -20.21 -11.49 14.93
CA LEU A 413 -20.69 -11.83 13.58
C LEU A 413 -20.35 -13.28 13.17
N ALA A 414 -19.65 -14.02 14.04
CA ALA A 414 -19.26 -15.41 13.79
C ALA A 414 -20.24 -16.39 14.42
N LYS A 415 -20.37 -17.57 13.83
CA LYS A 415 -21.15 -18.67 14.38
C LYS A 415 -20.54 -19.25 15.66
N PRO A 416 -21.37 -19.67 16.63
CA PRO A 416 -20.91 -20.50 17.72
C PRO A 416 -20.27 -21.79 17.18
N LYS A 417 -19.19 -22.23 17.80
CA LYS A 417 -18.50 -23.45 17.43
C LYS A 417 -19.35 -24.70 17.66
N ARG A 418 -19.35 -25.61 16.70
CA ARG A 418 -19.96 -26.93 16.81
C ARG A 418 -19.35 -27.70 17.98
N GLY A 419 -20.20 -28.11 18.94
CA GLY A 419 -19.80 -28.90 20.12
C GLY A 419 -19.24 -28.10 21.29
N ASP A 420 -18.99 -26.77 21.13
CA ASP A 420 -18.52 -25.88 22.19
C ASP A 420 -19.02 -24.44 21.96
N PRO A 421 -20.26 -24.13 22.35
CA PRO A 421 -20.90 -22.85 22.00
C PRO A 421 -20.33 -21.62 22.72
N GLU A 422 -19.40 -21.77 23.65
CA GLU A 422 -18.66 -20.66 24.27
C GLU A 422 -17.59 -20.10 23.35
N LEU A 423 -17.23 -20.85 22.29
CA LEU A 423 -16.28 -20.47 21.27
C LEU A 423 -16.98 -20.10 19.96
N ALA A 424 -16.28 -19.39 19.11
CA ALA A 424 -16.70 -19.06 17.74
C ALA A 424 -15.88 -19.88 16.72
N GLU A 425 -16.51 -20.28 15.63
CA GLU A 425 -15.80 -20.77 14.44
C GLU A 425 -15.12 -19.61 13.73
N ARG A 426 -14.07 -19.06 14.34
CA ARG A 426 -13.24 -17.95 13.86
C ARG A 426 -11.77 -18.34 13.90
N PHE A 427 -11.00 -17.81 12.97
CA PHE A 427 -9.55 -17.88 13.03
C PHE A 427 -8.91 -16.57 12.58
N GLU A 428 -7.70 -16.37 13.03
CA GLU A 428 -6.77 -15.37 12.51
C GLU A 428 -5.49 -16.04 12.03
N VAL A 429 -4.87 -15.46 11.01
CA VAL A 429 -3.51 -15.83 10.60
C VAL A 429 -2.55 -14.78 11.11
N ILE A 430 -1.67 -15.20 12.00
CA ILE A 430 -0.60 -14.35 12.53
C ILE A 430 0.71 -14.72 11.84
N VAL A 431 1.43 -13.72 11.35
CA VAL A 431 2.75 -13.87 10.70
C VAL A 431 3.67 -12.78 11.21
N ALA A 432 4.84 -13.14 11.69
CA ALA A 432 5.83 -12.21 12.25
C ALA A 432 5.22 -11.22 13.24
N GLY A 433 4.40 -11.72 14.16
CA GLY A 433 3.75 -10.94 15.21
C GLY A 433 2.64 -10.02 14.72
N THR A 434 2.09 -10.24 13.53
CA THR A 434 1.05 -9.37 12.95
C THR A 434 -0.09 -10.17 12.37
N GLU A 435 -1.33 -9.80 12.72
CA GLU A 435 -2.54 -10.34 12.08
C GLU A 435 -2.56 -9.98 10.59
N LEU A 436 -2.61 -11.00 9.75
CA LEU A 436 -2.68 -10.88 8.29
C LEU A 436 -4.09 -11.16 7.76
N VAL A 437 -4.79 -12.15 8.33
CA VAL A 437 -6.12 -12.61 7.93
C VAL A 437 -6.99 -12.78 9.15
N ASN A 438 -8.28 -12.39 9.01
CA ASN A 438 -9.35 -12.70 9.96
C ASN A 438 -10.51 -13.34 9.20
N ALA A 439 -11.01 -14.47 9.68
CA ALA A 439 -12.05 -15.21 8.98
C ALA A 439 -12.89 -16.07 9.92
N PHE A 440 -14.13 -16.34 9.52
CA PHE A 440 -15.03 -17.14 10.32
C PHE A 440 -16.15 -17.82 9.51
N SER A 441 -16.84 -18.77 10.15
CA SER A 441 -18.16 -19.21 9.71
C SER A 441 -19.16 -18.12 10.05
N GLU A 442 -19.87 -17.61 9.04
CA GLU A 442 -20.76 -16.47 9.20
C GLU A 442 -22.00 -16.80 10.03
N LEU A 443 -22.33 -15.95 10.99
CA LEU A 443 -23.60 -16.06 11.70
C LEU A 443 -24.75 -15.81 10.71
N ASN A 444 -25.66 -16.76 10.61
CA ASN A 444 -26.77 -16.71 9.67
C ASN A 444 -28.14 -16.93 10.34
N ASP A 445 -28.18 -16.94 11.68
CA ASP A 445 -29.41 -16.92 12.47
C ASP A 445 -29.81 -15.46 12.75
N PRO A 446 -30.94 -14.96 12.19
CA PRO A 446 -31.36 -13.58 12.39
C PRO A 446 -31.71 -13.26 13.84
N ILE A 447 -32.15 -14.24 14.63
CA ILE A 447 -32.53 -14.03 16.04
C ILE A 447 -31.26 -13.85 16.89
N ASP A 448 -30.30 -14.76 16.78
CA ASP A 448 -29.00 -14.66 17.46
C ASP A 448 -28.29 -13.34 17.05
N GLN A 449 -28.31 -12.99 15.75
CA GLN A 449 -27.69 -11.76 15.27
C GLN A 449 -28.35 -10.50 15.86
N TRP A 450 -29.68 -10.50 15.98
CA TRP A 450 -30.41 -9.41 16.62
C TRP A 450 -30.01 -9.24 18.09
N GLU A 451 -29.95 -10.35 18.83
CA GLU A 451 -29.59 -10.35 20.25
C GLU A 451 -28.18 -9.76 20.44
N ARG A 452 -27.20 -10.19 19.64
CA ARG A 452 -25.81 -9.65 19.69
C ARG A 452 -25.73 -8.18 19.31
N PHE A 453 -26.48 -7.74 18.31
CA PHE A 453 -26.53 -6.31 17.97
C PHE A 453 -27.18 -5.47 19.08
N ALA A 454 -28.18 -5.99 19.76
CA ALA A 454 -28.80 -5.31 20.90
C ALA A 454 -27.81 -5.17 22.08
N GLU A 455 -26.99 -6.18 22.34
CA GLU A 455 -25.90 -6.11 23.32
C GLU A 455 -24.87 -5.04 22.94
N GLN A 456 -24.42 -5.02 21.67
CA GLN A 456 -23.50 -4.02 21.14
C GLN A 456 -24.08 -2.60 21.23
N ALA A 457 -25.35 -2.42 20.86
CA ALA A 457 -26.03 -1.12 20.97
C ALA A 457 -26.11 -0.66 22.44
N THR A 458 -26.26 -1.57 23.39
CA THR A 458 -26.25 -1.27 24.82
C THR A 458 -24.87 -0.83 25.29
N ALA A 459 -23.81 -1.52 24.88
CA ALA A 459 -22.43 -1.13 25.17
C ALA A 459 -22.10 0.26 24.59
N ARG A 460 -22.54 0.53 23.36
CA ARG A 460 -22.42 1.86 22.74
C ARG A 460 -23.14 2.95 23.53
N ALA A 461 -24.36 2.70 23.98
CA ALA A 461 -25.10 3.64 24.82
C ALA A 461 -24.44 3.90 26.18
N ALA A 462 -23.64 2.93 26.66
CA ALA A 462 -22.80 3.05 27.85
C ALA A 462 -21.47 3.77 27.63
N GLY A 463 -21.14 4.19 26.38
CA GLY A 463 -19.98 4.99 26.03
C GLY A 463 -18.88 4.24 25.26
N ASP A 464 -19.10 3.01 24.83
CA ASP A 464 -18.20 2.29 23.94
C ASP A 464 -18.38 2.80 22.49
N GLU A 465 -17.49 3.68 22.04
CA GLU A 465 -17.53 4.28 20.70
C GLU A 465 -17.15 3.32 19.57
N GLU A 466 -16.55 2.16 19.89
CA GLU A 466 -16.19 1.11 18.93
C GLU A 466 -17.35 0.13 18.71
N ALA A 467 -18.31 0.06 19.64
CA ALA A 467 -19.47 -0.82 19.54
C ALA A 467 -20.41 -0.37 18.40
N GLN A 468 -20.99 -1.38 17.72
CA GLN A 468 -21.85 -1.18 16.56
C GLN A 468 -23.27 -0.79 16.97
N GLY A 469 -23.97 -0.05 16.07
CA GLY A 469 -25.39 0.16 16.19
C GLY A 469 -26.21 -1.04 15.72
N LEU A 470 -27.49 -1.09 16.09
CA LEU A 470 -28.42 -2.08 15.57
C LEU A 470 -28.70 -1.82 14.06
N ASP A 471 -28.25 -2.69 13.18
CA ASP A 471 -28.59 -2.66 11.74
C ASP A 471 -29.79 -3.56 11.44
N GLU A 472 -31.00 -2.98 11.61
CA GLU A 472 -32.27 -3.70 11.37
C GLU A 472 -32.42 -4.15 9.92
N ASP A 473 -31.82 -3.44 8.95
CA ASP A 473 -31.89 -3.81 7.54
C ASP A 473 -31.01 -5.02 7.24
N TYR A 474 -29.85 -5.13 7.91
CA TYR A 474 -29.01 -6.33 7.80
C TYR A 474 -29.72 -7.55 8.42
N VAL A 475 -30.32 -7.41 9.60
CA VAL A 475 -31.09 -8.52 10.19
C VAL A 475 -32.25 -8.93 9.28
N ARG A 476 -32.97 -7.96 8.70
CA ARG A 476 -34.01 -8.26 7.68
C ARG A 476 -33.46 -9.01 6.49
N ALA A 477 -32.23 -8.70 6.04
CA ALA A 477 -31.59 -9.47 4.97
C ALA A 477 -31.37 -10.93 5.40
N LEU A 478 -30.90 -11.17 6.64
CA LEU A 478 -30.76 -12.53 7.18
C LEU A 478 -32.10 -13.28 7.27
N GLU A 479 -33.22 -12.60 7.52
CA GLU A 479 -34.56 -13.20 7.53
C GLU A 479 -34.98 -13.77 6.16
N TYR A 480 -34.40 -13.26 5.04
CA TYR A 480 -34.56 -13.85 3.72
C TYR A 480 -33.74 -15.13 3.53
N GLY A 481 -32.82 -15.43 4.43
CA GLY A 481 -32.00 -16.62 4.49
C GLY A 481 -30.59 -16.43 3.92
N LEU A 482 -29.60 -16.39 4.82
CA LEU A 482 -28.18 -16.51 4.47
C LEU A 482 -27.80 -18.00 4.48
N PRO A 483 -27.34 -18.60 3.36
CA PRO A 483 -26.87 -19.97 3.37
C PRO A 483 -25.63 -20.13 4.28
N PRO A 484 -25.23 -21.33 4.67
CA PRO A 484 -23.93 -21.53 5.32
C PRO A 484 -22.84 -20.83 4.50
N THR A 485 -22.12 -19.90 5.13
CA THR A 485 -21.18 -19.02 4.45
C THR A 485 -19.89 -18.90 5.27
N GLY A 486 -18.74 -18.97 4.62
CA GLY A 486 -17.46 -18.59 5.17
C GLY A 486 -17.04 -17.22 4.63
N GLY A 487 -16.56 -16.34 5.50
CA GLY A 487 -16.01 -15.03 5.17
C GLY A 487 -14.55 -14.92 5.57
N LEU A 488 -13.81 -14.06 4.85
CA LEU A 488 -12.39 -13.84 5.07
C LEU A 488 -12.02 -12.40 4.73
N GLY A 489 -11.34 -11.73 5.65
CA GLY A 489 -10.67 -10.45 5.43
C GLY A 489 -9.15 -10.63 5.41
N LEU A 490 -8.48 -10.13 4.35
CA LEU A 490 -7.02 -10.14 4.20
C LEU A 490 -6.52 -8.70 4.11
N GLY A 491 -5.62 -8.30 5.00
CA GLY A 491 -4.97 -7.01 5.00
C GLY A 491 -3.99 -6.87 3.84
N ILE A 492 -4.37 -6.20 2.75
CA ILE A 492 -3.49 -6.03 1.57
C ILE A 492 -2.23 -5.25 1.92
N ASP A 493 -2.34 -4.19 2.71
CA ASP A 493 -1.16 -3.40 3.09
C ASP A 493 -0.18 -4.26 3.91
N ARG A 494 -0.67 -5.06 4.87
CA ARG A 494 0.14 -5.99 5.67
C ARG A 494 0.77 -7.09 4.81
N LEU A 495 0.05 -7.64 3.84
CA LEU A 495 0.61 -8.61 2.89
C LEU A 495 1.74 -8.01 2.05
N VAL A 496 1.58 -6.77 1.60
CA VAL A 496 2.65 -6.05 0.87
C VAL A 496 3.84 -5.77 1.78
N MET A 497 3.62 -5.34 3.03
CA MET A 497 4.69 -5.16 4.02
C MET A 497 5.50 -6.44 4.16
N LEU A 498 4.83 -7.57 4.39
CA LEU A 498 5.45 -8.89 4.55
C LEU A 498 6.28 -9.29 3.32
N LEU A 499 5.71 -9.21 2.13
CA LEU A 499 6.34 -9.69 0.88
C LEU A 499 7.37 -8.73 0.28
N THR A 500 7.52 -7.51 0.82
CA THR A 500 8.52 -6.52 0.37
C THR A 500 9.52 -6.13 1.44
N ASP A 501 9.50 -6.80 2.59
CA ASP A 501 10.33 -6.47 3.75
C ASP A 501 10.24 -4.98 4.12
N ARG A 502 9.00 -4.51 4.32
CA ARG A 502 8.72 -3.11 4.72
C ARG A 502 7.89 -3.10 6.00
N PRO A 503 8.54 -3.01 7.16
CA PRO A 503 7.85 -3.17 8.45
C PRO A 503 6.98 -1.97 8.84
N ALA A 504 6.97 -0.88 8.06
CA ALA A 504 6.10 0.27 8.32
C ALA A 504 5.05 0.45 7.21
N ILE A 505 3.77 0.53 7.59
CA ILE A 505 2.65 0.66 6.65
C ILE A 505 2.77 1.87 5.71
N ARG A 506 3.40 2.96 6.16
CA ARG A 506 3.67 4.16 5.36
C ARG A 506 4.61 3.91 4.18
N GLU A 507 5.41 2.85 4.23
CA GLU A 507 6.31 2.49 3.13
C GLU A 507 5.57 1.83 1.96
N VAL A 508 4.42 1.21 2.22
CA VAL A 508 3.61 0.49 1.24
C VAL A 508 2.34 1.24 0.80
N ILE A 509 2.10 2.42 1.36
CA ILE A 509 1.06 3.37 0.94
C ILE A 509 1.72 4.53 0.19
N LEU A 510 1.18 4.89 -1.01
CA LEU A 510 1.77 5.95 -1.84
C LEU A 510 1.78 7.31 -1.13
N TYR A 511 0.65 7.71 -0.58
CA TYR A 511 0.49 8.97 0.14
C TYR A 511 -0.17 8.70 1.49
N PRO A 512 0.60 8.28 2.51
CA PRO A 512 0.07 8.06 3.85
C PRO A 512 -0.35 9.39 4.48
N ILE A 513 -1.32 9.32 5.40
CA ILE A 513 -1.69 10.49 6.20
C ILE A 513 -0.51 10.79 7.15
N MET A 514 -0.08 12.04 7.13
CA MET A 514 1.02 12.54 7.96
C MET A 514 0.47 13.53 8.99
N ARG A 515 1.11 13.61 10.15
CA ARG A 515 0.84 14.70 11.09
C ARG A 515 1.28 16.03 10.46
N ASP A 516 0.63 17.12 10.82
CA ASP A 516 1.07 18.44 10.37
C ASP A 516 2.49 18.73 10.89
N ASP A 517 3.32 19.38 10.06
CA ASP A 517 4.61 19.87 10.53
C ASP A 517 4.37 21.00 11.55
N GLU A 518 4.98 20.93 12.73
CA GLU A 518 4.93 22.01 13.74
C GLU A 518 5.50 23.35 13.22
N SER A 519 5.99 23.37 11.98
CA SER A 519 6.66 24.49 11.32
C SER A 519 5.86 25.17 10.20
N ASP A 520 4.58 24.77 9.97
CA ASP A 520 3.72 25.41 8.96
C ASP A 520 2.67 26.36 9.56
#